data_6a7ac61e084fd89fc4f79acaecf80c53
#
_entry.id   6a7ac61e084fd89fc4f79acaecf80c53
#
_cell.length_a   1.000
_cell.length_b   1.000
_cell.length_c   1.000
_cell.angle_alpha   90.00
_cell.angle_beta   90.00
_cell.angle_gamma   90.00
#
_symmetry.space_group_name_H-M   'P 1'
#
loop_
_entity.id
_entity.type
_entity.pdbx_description
1 polymer ?
#
loop_
_entity_poly.entity_id
_entity_poly.type
_entity_poly.pdbx_seq_one_letter_code
_entity_poly.pdbx_strand_id
1 'polypeptide(L)'
;MRFLVAAVLLAGCACGPASQASGIPVYGYEVVHTYPHDPGAFTQGLFYLNGFLYEGTGLEGESSIRKVRLETGEVLQKRDIPDPYFGEGIIAWKDRLLELTWQAQAGFVYDLDSFAPRGEFKYPGEGWGLTQDGKRIIMSDGSPELRFWDPETLKEFGRITVTDEGRPVKDLNELEWVKGEIYANIWCQDRIARIDPATGKVTGWISMAGLATPDGHFVEGQGDVLNGIAYDAKGDRLFITGKKWPKLFEIRLVKKAPAQ
;
A
#
# COMPACT_ATOMS: atom_id res chain seq x y z
N MET A 1 -8.73 25.72 35.12
CA MET A 1 -9.02 24.89 33.96
C MET A 1 -8.35 25.55 32.74
N ARG A 2 -7.22 25.06 32.32
CA ARG A 2 -6.51 25.55 31.12
C ARG A 2 -6.62 24.44 30.05
N PHE A 3 -7.35 24.72 28.99
CA PHE A 3 -7.43 23.86 27.83
C PHE A 3 -6.10 23.99 27.04
N LEU A 4 -5.33 22.91 26.96
CA LEU A 4 -4.25 22.80 25.99
C LEU A 4 -4.89 22.41 24.65
N VAL A 5 -4.85 23.32 23.71
CA VAL A 5 -5.15 23.05 22.30
C VAL A 5 -3.86 22.45 21.72
N ALA A 6 -3.89 21.17 21.44
CA ALA A 6 -2.82 20.52 20.68
C ALA A 6 -2.93 20.97 19.22
N ALA A 7 -1.98 21.78 18.78
CA ALA A 7 -1.85 22.14 17.37
C ALA A 7 -1.26 20.94 16.61
N VAL A 8 -2.06 20.30 15.78
CA VAL A 8 -1.61 19.33 14.79
C VAL A 8 -0.83 20.10 13.72
N LEU A 9 0.49 19.98 13.74
CA LEU A 9 1.36 20.47 12.68
C LEU A 9 1.20 19.55 11.46
N LEU A 10 0.40 19.97 10.49
CA LEU A 10 0.39 19.41 9.14
C LEU A 10 1.76 19.73 8.50
N ALA A 11 2.62 18.72 8.40
CA ALA A 11 3.84 18.81 7.63
C ALA A 11 3.47 18.91 6.15
N GLY A 12 3.59 20.09 5.57
CA GLY A 12 3.42 20.31 4.14
C GLY A 12 4.47 19.54 3.35
N CYS A 13 4.04 18.68 2.43
CA CYS A 13 4.91 18.05 1.46
C CYS A 13 5.41 19.10 0.46
N ALA A 14 6.68 19.51 0.58
CA ALA A 14 7.35 20.26 -0.47
C ALA A 14 7.82 19.29 -1.55
N CYS A 15 7.23 19.34 -2.74
CA CYS A 15 7.71 18.62 -3.91
C CYS A 15 9.12 19.14 -4.28
N GLY A 16 10.15 18.33 -4.01
CA GLY A 16 11.50 18.59 -4.47
C GLY A 16 11.63 18.39 -5.99
N PRO A 17 12.61 19.02 -6.66
CA PRO A 17 12.79 18.95 -8.10
C PRO A 17 13.04 17.51 -8.56
N ALA A 18 12.50 17.18 -9.74
CA ALA A 18 12.63 15.89 -10.40
C ALA A 18 14.09 15.45 -10.51
N SER A 19 14.42 14.30 -9.98
CA SER A 19 15.72 13.65 -10.05
C SER A 19 16.13 13.38 -11.51
N GLN A 20 17.41 13.57 -11.81
CA GLN A 20 18.05 13.26 -13.09
C GLN A 20 17.75 11.81 -13.53
N ALA A 21 17.66 11.60 -14.86
CA ALA A 21 17.33 10.30 -15.44
C ALA A 21 18.24 9.20 -14.88
N SER A 22 17.68 8.30 -14.08
CA SER A 22 18.34 7.08 -13.65
C SER A 22 18.41 6.13 -14.85
N GLY A 23 19.46 5.30 -14.95
CA GLY A 23 19.56 4.23 -15.95
C GLY A 23 18.50 3.12 -15.75
N ILE A 24 17.69 3.22 -14.71
CA ILE A 24 16.62 2.30 -14.35
C ILE A 24 15.39 2.53 -15.27
N PRO A 25 14.81 1.46 -15.83
CA PRO A 25 13.66 1.58 -16.72
C PRO A 25 12.47 2.27 -16.06
N VAL A 26 11.84 3.19 -16.81
CA VAL A 26 10.56 3.80 -16.40
C VAL A 26 9.45 3.24 -17.28
N TYR A 27 8.42 2.74 -16.61
CA TYR A 27 7.20 2.25 -17.23
C TYR A 27 6.10 3.29 -17.13
N GLY A 28 5.24 3.33 -18.11
CA GLY A 28 3.93 3.95 -18.03
C GLY A 28 2.86 2.87 -17.85
N TYR A 29 1.63 3.26 -18.03
CA TYR A 29 0.48 2.36 -17.95
C TYR A 29 -0.52 2.61 -19.09
N GLU A 30 -1.31 1.59 -19.37
CA GLU A 30 -2.56 1.67 -20.10
C GLU A 30 -3.67 1.21 -19.18
N VAL A 31 -4.75 1.98 -19.07
CA VAL A 31 -5.96 1.57 -18.34
C VAL A 31 -6.70 0.53 -19.17
N VAL A 32 -6.82 -0.67 -18.64
CA VAL A 32 -7.55 -1.79 -19.26
C VAL A 32 -9.01 -1.73 -18.88
N HIS A 33 -9.27 -1.46 -17.57
CA HIS A 33 -10.61 -1.32 -17.05
C HIS A 33 -10.65 -0.36 -15.85
N THR A 34 -11.82 0.21 -15.60
CA THR A 34 -12.06 1.09 -14.45
C THR A 34 -13.24 0.55 -13.66
N TYR A 35 -13.02 0.35 -12.35
CA TYR A 35 -14.01 -0.16 -11.42
C TYR A 35 -14.44 0.94 -10.44
N PRO A 36 -15.66 0.87 -9.88
CA PRO A 36 -16.06 1.73 -8.78
C PRO A 36 -15.17 1.46 -7.54
N HIS A 37 -14.85 2.52 -6.81
CA HIS A 37 -14.18 2.43 -5.52
C HIS A 37 -14.84 3.42 -4.55
N ASP A 38 -14.83 3.11 -3.26
CA ASP A 38 -15.47 3.93 -2.23
C ASP A 38 -14.68 5.22 -1.96
N PRO A 39 -15.21 6.41 -2.29
CA PRO A 39 -14.52 7.68 -2.03
C PRO A 39 -14.38 8.01 -0.54
N GLY A 40 -15.01 7.24 0.35
CA GLY A 40 -14.80 7.31 1.79
C GLY A 40 -13.63 6.44 2.27
N ALA A 41 -13.11 5.54 1.44
CA ALA A 41 -12.03 4.63 1.82
C ALA A 41 -10.66 5.33 1.84
N PHE A 42 -10.12 5.56 3.02
CA PHE A 42 -8.73 6.01 3.17
C PHE A 42 -7.80 4.80 3.08
N THR A 43 -7.58 4.31 1.85
CA THR A 43 -6.88 3.05 1.55
C THR A 43 -5.46 3.04 2.07
N GLN A 44 -5.14 2.04 2.91
CA GLN A 44 -3.82 1.82 3.50
C GLN A 44 -3.22 0.45 3.14
N GLY A 45 -4.04 -0.52 2.81
CA GLY A 45 -3.61 -1.82 2.33
C GLY A 45 -4.62 -2.38 1.34
N LEU A 46 -4.13 -3.08 0.33
CA LEU A 46 -4.98 -3.66 -0.71
C LEU A 46 -4.38 -4.98 -1.20
N PHE A 47 -5.19 -6.01 -1.37
CA PHE A 47 -4.79 -7.22 -2.10
C PHE A 47 -5.99 -7.87 -2.79
N TYR A 48 -5.72 -8.65 -3.84
CA TYR A 48 -6.74 -9.44 -4.55
C TYR A 48 -6.63 -10.91 -4.18
N LEU A 49 -7.76 -11.51 -3.80
CA LEU A 49 -7.81 -12.94 -3.50
C LEU A 49 -9.16 -13.55 -3.91
N ASN A 50 -9.11 -14.64 -4.71
CA ASN A 50 -10.26 -15.46 -5.08
C ASN A 50 -11.48 -14.68 -5.62
N GLY A 51 -11.25 -13.65 -6.43
CA GLY A 51 -12.33 -12.88 -7.06
C GLY A 51 -12.73 -11.61 -6.30
N PHE A 52 -12.12 -11.35 -5.15
CA PHE A 52 -12.45 -10.22 -4.30
C PHE A 52 -11.23 -9.35 -4.01
N LEU A 53 -11.48 -8.08 -3.81
CA LEU A 53 -10.51 -7.19 -3.18
C LEU A 53 -10.68 -7.25 -1.66
N TYR A 54 -9.56 -7.20 -0.96
CA TYR A 54 -9.50 -6.97 0.47
C TYR A 54 -8.80 -5.64 0.68
N GLU A 55 -9.41 -4.78 1.48
CA GLU A 55 -8.95 -3.42 1.68
C GLU A 55 -8.86 -3.09 3.17
N GLY A 56 -7.70 -2.59 3.59
CA GLY A 56 -7.48 -1.95 4.88
C GLY A 56 -7.61 -0.45 4.73
N THR A 57 -8.40 0.19 5.60
CA THR A 57 -8.57 1.64 5.60
C THR A 57 -8.07 2.25 6.89
N GLY A 58 -7.47 3.45 6.80
CA GLY A 58 -7.01 4.24 7.93
C GLY A 58 -8.04 5.23 8.44
N LEU A 59 -7.59 6.13 9.30
CA LEU A 59 -8.24 7.16 10.10
C LEU A 59 -8.75 6.64 11.45
N GLU A 60 -8.38 7.36 12.53
CA GLU A 60 -8.85 7.04 13.88
C GLU A 60 -10.37 7.10 13.95
N GLY A 61 -10.99 6.06 14.51
CA GLY A 61 -12.44 5.91 14.59
C GLY A 61 -13.14 5.51 13.30
N GLU A 62 -12.43 5.44 12.16
CA GLU A 62 -12.99 5.10 10.85
C GLU A 62 -12.28 3.91 10.19
N SER A 63 -11.17 3.45 10.77
CA SER A 63 -10.36 2.35 10.25
C SER A 63 -11.13 1.03 10.17
N SER A 64 -10.94 0.30 9.10
CA SER A 64 -11.64 -0.96 8.88
C SER A 64 -10.89 -1.90 7.93
N ILE A 65 -11.14 -3.21 8.06
CA ILE A 65 -10.86 -4.21 7.03
C ILE A 65 -12.13 -4.52 6.28
N ARG A 66 -12.02 -4.68 4.95
CA ARG A 66 -13.17 -4.85 4.05
C ARG A 66 -12.90 -5.94 3.03
N LYS A 67 -13.95 -6.69 2.68
CA LYS A 67 -14.01 -7.56 1.50
C LYS A 67 -14.93 -6.92 0.49
N VAL A 68 -14.42 -6.64 -0.69
CA VAL A 68 -15.09 -5.80 -1.70
C VAL A 68 -15.25 -6.59 -3.00
N ARG A 69 -16.42 -6.49 -3.62
CA ARG A 69 -16.69 -7.02 -4.96
C ARG A 69 -16.03 -6.12 -6.00
N LEU A 70 -15.11 -6.67 -6.78
CA LEU A 70 -14.33 -5.91 -7.76
C LEU A 70 -15.22 -5.14 -8.73
N GLU A 71 -16.24 -5.77 -9.31
CA GLU A 71 -17.03 -5.23 -10.41
C GLU A 71 -17.92 -4.05 -9.99
N THR A 72 -18.34 -4.00 -8.73
CA THR A 72 -19.33 -3.03 -8.25
C THR A 72 -18.83 -2.09 -7.17
N GLY A 73 -17.66 -2.39 -6.55
CA GLY A 73 -17.18 -1.67 -5.37
C GLY A 73 -18.02 -1.94 -4.11
N GLU A 74 -18.96 -2.92 -4.16
CA GLU A 74 -19.81 -3.28 -3.03
C GLU A 74 -19.00 -3.89 -1.89
N VAL A 75 -19.10 -3.32 -0.69
CA VAL A 75 -18.51 -3.87 0.52
C VAL A 75 -19.37 -5.03 1.01
N LEU A 76 -18.91 -6.25 0.78
CA LEU A 76 -19.61 -7.49 1.14
C LEU A 76 -19.48 -7.84 2.61
N GLN A 77 -18.35 -7.46 3.20
CA GLN A 77 -18.03 -7.70 4.59
C GLN A 77 -17.12 -6.60 5.09
N LYS A 78 -17.35 -6.16 6.31
CA LYS A 78 -16.57 -5.10 6.97
C LYS A 78 -16.36 -5.46 8.44
N ARG A 79 -15.18 -5.11 8.94
CA ARG A 79 -14.90 -5.07 10.35
C ARG A 79 -14.21 -3.76 10.71
N ASP A 80 -14.77 -3.04 11.65
CA ASP A 80 -14.15 -1.82 12.18
C ASP A 80 -13.00 -2.19 13.13
N ILE A 81 -11.95 -1.40 13.07
CA ILE A 81 -10.78 -1.52 13.93
C ILE A 81 -11.05 -0.78 15.22
N PRO A 82 -10.69 -1.33 16.39
CA PRO A 82 -10.94 -0.66 17.66
C PRO A 82 -10.26 0.72 17.76
N ASP A 83 -10.96 1.68 18.37
CA ASP A 83 -10.33 2.94 18.79
C ASP A 83 -9.27 2.69 19.89
N PRO A 84 -8.17 3.44 19.90
CA PRO A 84 -7.80 4.59 19.05
C PRO A 84 -6.85 4.22 17.91
N TYR A 85 -6.91 3.01 17.37
CA TYR A 85 -5.97 2.56 16.37
C TYR A 85 -6.25 3.16 14.99
N PHE A 86 -5.16 3.55 14.32
CA PHE A 86 -5.17 3.90 12.90
C PHE A 86 -4.73 2.66 12.11
N GLY A 87 -5.65 2.03 11.37
CA GLY A 87 -5.39 0.85 10.54
C GLY A 87 -4.50 1.16 9.35
N GLU A 88 -3.64 0.21 9.00
CA GLU A 88 -2.64 0.34 7.94
C GLU A 88 -2.65 -0.87 7.00
N GLY A 89 -1.51 -1.29 6.50
CA GLY A 89 -1.36 -2.40 5.55
C GLY A 89 -1.96 -3.71 6.04
N ILE A 90 -2.57 -4.43 5.12
CA ILE A 90 -3.17 -5.75 5.37
C ILE A 90 -2.61 -6.79 4.42
N ILE A 91 -2.59 -8.06 4.84
CA ILE A 91 -2.27 -9.20 3.97
C ILE A 91 -2.89 -10.51 4.45
N ALA A 92 -3.23 -11.37 3.52
CA ALA A 92 -3.64 -12.74 3.83
C ALA A 92 -2.42 -13.68 3.97
N TRP A 93 -2.42 -14.51 5.02
CA TRP A 93 -1.51 -15.63 5.15
C TRP A 93 -2.29 -16.88 5.57
N LYS A 94 -2.42 -17.83 4.65
CA LYS A 94 -3.29 -19.02 4.81
C LYS A 94 -4.72 -18.60 5.12
N ASP A 95 -5.23 -18.97 6.29
CA ASP A 95 -6.56 -18.66 6.81
C ASP A 95 -6.61 -17.44 7.74
N ARG A 96 -5.52 -16.66 7.78
CA ARG A 96 -5.40 -15.47 8.60
C ARG A 96 -5.32 -14.21 7.72
N LEU A 97 -5.94 -13.14 8.19
CA LEU A 97 -5.72 -11.78 7.70
C LEU A 97 -4.93 -11.03 8.77
N LEU A 98 -3.82 -10.46 8.39
CA LEU A 98 -2.95 -9.63 9.24
C LEU A 98 -3.22 -8.17 8.92
N GLU A 99 -3.18 -7.32 9.94
CA GLU A 99 -3.32 -5.87 9.81
C GLU A 99 -2.31 -5.16 10.71
N LEU A 100 -1.70 -4.12 10.19
CA LEU A 100 -0.83 -3.20 10.92
C LEU A 100 -1.63 -2.02 11.47
N THR A 101 -1.01 -1.34 12.43
CA THR A 101 -1.44 -0.01 12.87
C THR A 101 -0.29 0.98 12.70
N TRP A 102 -0.59 2.24 12.44
CA TRP A 102 0.45 3.24 12.15
C TRP A 102 1.51 3.35 13.24
N GLN A 103 1.18 3.93 14.40
CA GLN A 103 2.16 4.26 15.46
C GLN A 103 1.99 3.46 16.74
N ALA A 104 0.92 2.66 16.83
CA ALA A 104 0.62 1.95 18.07
C ALA A 104 1.54 0.73 18.32
N GLN A 105 2.42 0.38 17.36
CA GLN A 105 3.34 -0.77 17.44
C GLN A 105 2.60 -2.09 17.71
N ALA A 106 1.39 -2.18 17.25
CA ALA A 106 0.49 -3.31 17.39
C ALA A 106 -0.09 -3.68 16.04
N GLY A 107 -0.34 -4.96 15.85
CA GLY A 107 -1.07 -5.48 14.70
C GLY A 107 -2.09 -6.50 15.15
N PHE A 108 -3.07 -6.74 14.30
CA PHE A 108 -4.17 -7.65 14.57
C PHE A 108 -4.14 -8.85 13.63
N VAL A 109 -4.62 -9.96 14.16
CA VAL A 109 -4.83 -11.20 13.40
C VAL A 109 -6.31 -11.52 13.41
N TYR A 110 -6.86 -11.70 12.23
CA TYR A 110 -8.25 -12.09 12.03
C TYR A 110 -8.34 -13.41 11.27
N ASP A 111 -9.44 -14.07 11.41
CA ASP A 111 -9.88 -15.12 10.50
C ASP A 111 -10.15 -14.49 9.13
N LEU A 112 -9.60 -15.06 8.06
CA LEU A 112 -9.69 -14.48 6.71
C LEU A 112 -11.13 -14.49 6.15
N ASP A 113 -11.91 -15.51 6.49
CA ASP A 113 -13.27 -15.67 5.95
C ASP A 113 -14.31 -14.87 6.74
N SER A 114 -14.23 -14.90 8.07
CA SER A 114 -15.24 -14.31 8.95
C SER A 114 -14.85 -12.94 9.51
N PHE A 115 -13.59 -12.53 9.37
CA PHE A 115 -12.98 -11.36 10.04
C PHE A 115 -13.10 -11.43 11.58
N ALA A 116 -13.32 -12.62 12.15
CA ALA A 116 -13.32 -12.80 13.60
C ALA A 116 -11.90 -12.58 14.16
N PRO A 117 -11.75 -11.85 15.29
CA PRO A 117 -10.44 -11.66 15.92
C PRO A 117 -9.84 -13.00 16.33
N ARG A 118 -8.54 -13.19 16.02
CA ARG A 118 -7.75 -14.36 16.42
C ARG A 118 -6.61 -14.01 17.36
N GLY A 119 -6.24 -12.74 17.46
CA GLY A 119 -5.16 -12.29 18.34
C GLY A 119 -4.55 -10.96 17.93
N GLU A 120 -3.51 -10.60 18.66
CA GLU A 120 -2.72 -9.39 18.47
C GLU A 120 -1.24 -9.76 18.45
N PHE A 121 -0.44 -8.94 17.77
CA PHE A 121 1.02 -9.03 17.79
C PHE A 121 1.63 -7.65 17.93
N LYS A 122 2.92 -7.62 18.30
CA LYS A 122 3.65 -6.35 18.50
C LYS A 122 4.90 -6.32 17.64
N TYR A 123 5.22 -5.11 17.18
CA TYR A 123 6.43 -4.81 16.44
C TYR A 123 6.95 -3.41 16.81
N PRO A 124 8.24 -3.14 16.73
CA PRO A 124 8.80 -1.81 17.01
C PRO A 124 8.64 -0.89 15.80
N GLY A 125 8.46 0.42 16.06
CA GLY A 125 8.35 1.44 15.03
C GLY A 125 6.95 1.59 14.45
N GLU A 126 6.84 2.23 13.31
CA GLU A 126 5.58 2.40 12.58
C GLU A 126 5.29 1.19 11.70
N GLY A 127 4.03 1.00 11.33
CA GLY A 127 3.59 0.02 10.35
C GLY A 127 2.87 0.73 9.20
N TRP A 128 3.27 0.45 7.93
CA TRP A 128 2.68 1.08 6.76
C TRP A 128 2.10 0.04 5.80
N GLY A 129 2.88 -0.65 5.02
CA GLY A 129 2.41 -1.64 4.05
C GLY A 129 2.78 -3.07 4.41
N LEU A 130 2.01 -4.02 3.89
CA LEU A 130 2.26 -5.46 3.99
C LEU A 130 2.10 -6.14 2.65
N THR A 131 3.01 -7.08 2.36
CA THR A 131 2.82 -8.10 1.32
C THR A 131 3.47 -9.42 1.74
N GLN A 132 3.44 -10.44 0.90
CA GLN A 132 4.05 -11.75 1.16
C GLN A 132 4.51 -12.42 -0.14
N ASP A 133 5.58 -13.22 -0.07
CA ASP A 133 6.19 -13.91 -1.21
C ASP A 133 5.97 -15.44 -1.20
N GLY A 134 5.00 -15.91 -0.42
CA GLY A 134 4.73 -17.34 -0.19
C GLY A 134 5.66 -18.01 0.83
N LYS A 135 6.64 -17.27 1.37
CA LYS A 135 7.61 -17.77 2.37
C LYS A 135 7.71 -16.88 3.60
N ARG A 136 7.56 -15.58 3.43
CA ARG A 136 7.71 -14.56 4.48
C ARG A 136 6.72 -13.43 4.27
N ILE A 137 6.41 -12.72 5.34
CA ILE A 137 5.73 -11.44 5.32
C ILE A 137 6.78 -10.35 5.08
N ILE A 138 6.44 -9.36 4.28
CA ILE A 138 7.28 -8.22 3.94
C ILE A 138 6.52 -6.96 4.36
N MET A 139 7.18 -6.12 5.17
CA MET A 139 6.59 -4.95 5.78
C MET A 139 7.40 -3.70 5.42
N SER A 140 6.71 -2.60 5.17
CA SER A 140 7.26 -1.24 5.07
C SER A 140 6.89 -0.41 6.30
N ASP A 141 7.69 0.62 6.60
CA ASP A 141 7.48 1.55 7.71
C ASP A 141 7.85 3.01 7.34
N GLY A 142 7.82 3.35 6.04
CA GLY A 142 8.21 4.66 5.53
C GLY A 142 9.73 4.89 5.44
N SER A 143 10.53 4.05 6.11
CA SER A 143 11.98 4.05 5.95
C SER A 143 12.40 3.42 4.61
N PRO A 144 13.69 3.46 4.23
CA PRO A 144 14.18 2.70 3.07
C PRO A 144 14.33 1.20 3.34
N GLU A 145 13.98 0.72 4.52
CA GLU A 145 14.07 -0.69 4.88
C GLU A 145 12.76 -1.42 4.61
N LEU A 146 12.82 -2.59 3.98
CA LEU A 146 11.75 -3.59 3.99
C LEU A 146 12.10 -4.67 5.00
N ARG A 147 11.19 -4.94 5.91
CA ARG A 147 11.36 -5.84 7.04
C ARG A 147 10.77 -7.20 6.69
N PHE A 148 11.49 -8.27 7.00
CA PHE A 148 11.06 -9.64 6.73
C PHE A 148 10.66 -10.33 8.02
N TRP A 149 9.43 -10.84 8.04
CA TRP A 149 8.88 -11.53 9.20
C TRP A 149 8.59 -13.00 8.89
N ASP A 150 8.83 -13.84 9.87
CA ASP A 150 8.35 -15.21 9.86
C ASP A 150 6.82 -15.21 9.96
N PRO A 151 6.11 -15.82 9.01
CA PRO A 151 4.66 -15.68 8.94
C PRO A 151 3.89 -16.44 10.01
N GLU A 152 4.52 -17.40 10.70
CA GLU A 152 3.88 -18.15 11.79
C GLU A 152 4.06 -17.45 13.12
N THR A 153 5.23 -16.90 13.38
CA THR A 153 5.55 -16.24 14.65
C THR A 153 5.37 -14.74 14.62
N LEU A 154 5.22 -14.14 13.43
CA LEU A 154 5.17 -12.70 13.18
C LEU A 154 6.37 -11.93 13.75
N LYS A 155 7.52 -12.62 13.87
CA LYS A 155 8.77 -12.02 14.32
C LYS A 155 9.65 -11.65 13.13
N GLU A 156 10.23 -10.47 13.23
CA GLU A 156 11.24 -10.03 12.27
C GLU A 156 12.50 -10.89 12.39
N PHE A 157 13.02 -11.31 11.21
CA PHE A 157 14.27 -12.07 11.14
C PHE A 157 15.29 -11.44 10.17
N GLY A 158 14.93 -10.38 9.48
CA GLY A 158 15.85 -9.73 8.54
C GLY A 158 15.26 -8.48 7.92
N ARG A 159 16.12 -7.75 7.22
CA ARG A 159 15.77 -6.51 6.48
C ARG A 159 16.57 -6.41 5.19
N ILE A 160 16.07 -5.58 4.31
CA ILE A 160 16.77 -5.20 3.08
C ILE A 160 16.59 -3.71 2.85
N THR A 161 17.66 -2.98 2.54
CA THR A 161 17.60 -1.57 2.19
C THR A 161 17.24 -1.41 0.73
N VAL A 162 16.17 -0.68 0.43
CA VAL A 162 15.77 -0.36 -0.94
C VAL A 162 16.61 0.78 -1.47
N THR A 163 17.19 0.58 -2.66
CA THR A 163 18.07 1.57 -3.28
C THR A 163 17.79 1.76 -4.75
N ASP A 164 17.87 3.02 -5.21
CA ASP A 164 17.91 3.43 -6.61
C ASP A 164 19.32 3.91 -6.92
N GLU A 165 20.06 3.14 -7.75
CA GLU A 165 21.49 3.41 -8.07
C GLU A 165 22.36 3.66 -6.82
N GLY A 166 22.13 2.90 -5.76
CA GLY A 166 22.84 3.01 -4.50
C GLY A 166 22.33 4.10 -3.55
N ARG A 167 21.33 4.88 -3.94
CA ARG A 167 20.67 5.87 -3.07
C ARG A 167 19.47 5.25 -2.37
N PRO A 168 19.35 5.36 -1.04
CA PRO A 168 18.19 4.85 -0.33
C PRO A 168 16.88 5.46 -0.80
N VAL A 169 15.87 4.62 -1.04
CA VAL A 169 14.51 5.05 -1.39
C VAL A 169 13.68 5.07 -0.11
N LYS A 170 13.21 6.26 0.28
CA LYS A 170 12.35 6.46 1.45
C LYS A 170 10.88 6.48 1.06
N ASP A 171 10.04 6.59 2.09
CA ASP A 171 8.59 6.73 1.97
C ASP A 171 7.93 5.53 1.29
N LEU A 172 8.55 4.33 1.47
CA LEU A 172 7.97 3.06 1.04
C LEU A 172 6.67 2.82 1.81
N ASN A 173 5.56 2.71 1.09
CA ASN A 173 4.24 2.63 1.68
C ASN A 173 3.58 1.29 1.34
N GLU A 174 2.41 1.31 0.76
CA GLU A 174 1.67 0.09 0.43
C GLU A 174 2.46 -0.80 -0.53
N LEU A 175 2.38 -2.10 -0.31
CA LEU A 175 3.23 -3.12 -0.94
C LEU A 175 2.39 -4.21 -1.61
N GLU A 176 2.86 -4.67 -2.78
CA GLU A 176 2.30 -5.86 -3.43
C GLU A 176 3.37 -6.77 -4.04
N TRP A 177 3.14 -8.08 -3.96
CA TRP A 177 4.01 -9.10 -4.59
C TRP A 177 3.55 -9.40 -6.01
N VAL A 178 4.35 -8.99 -7.00
CA VAL A 178 4.01 -9.12 -8.42
C VAL A 178 5.11 -9.87 -9.17
N LYS A 179 4.83 -11.11 -9.59
CA LYS A 179 5.76 -11.90 -10.45
C LYS A 179 7.20 -11.98 -9.95
N GLY A 180 7.40 -12.12 -8.64
CA GLY A 180 8.73 -12.26 -8.06
C GLY A 180 9.42 -10.94 -7.69
N GLU A 181 8.75 -9.83 -7.83
CA GLU A 181 9.21 -8.50 -7.40
C GLU A 181 8.27 -7.92 -6.35
N ILE A 182 8.78 -7.01 -5.53
CA ILE A 182 7.97 -6.19 -4.64
C ILE A 182 7.64 -4.90 -5.37
N TYR A 183 6.34 -4.57 -5.47
CA TYR A 183 5.88 -3.26 -5.91
C TYR A 183 5.57 -2.44 -4.66
N ALA A 184 6.04 -1.20 -4.61
CA ALA A 184 5.85 -0.31 -3.46
C ALA A 184 5.35 1.06 -3.92
N ASN A 185 4.23 1.52 -3.37
CA ASN A 185 3.87 2.92 -3.45
C ASN A 185 4.93 3.77 -2.74
N ILE A 186 5.25 4.92 -3.29
CA ILE A 186 6.06 5.95 -2.62
C ILE A 186 5.11 7.03 -2.12
N TRP A 187 5.03 7.20 -0.81
CA TRP A 187 4.10 8.15 -0.21
C TRP A 187 4.27 9.56 -0.78
N CYS A 188 3.15 10.22 -1.06
CA CYS A 188 3.09 11.55 -1.70
C CYS A 188 3.74 11.63 -3.10
N GLN A 189 3.89 10.51 -3.82
CA GLN A 189 4.42 10.51 -5.19
C GLN A 189 3.55 9.67 -6.12
N ASP A 190 3.39 10.13 -7.36
CA ASP A 190 2.67 9.40 -8.41
C ASP A 190 3.56 8.36 -9.08
N ARG A 191 4.21 7.50 -8.28
CA ARG A 191 5.04 6.42 -8.79
C ARG A 191 5.09 5.22 -7.87
N ILE A 192 5.35 4.07 -8.47
CA ILE A 192 5.53 2.81 -7.79
C ILE A 192 6.95 2.31 -8.09
N ALA A 193 7.67 1.87 -7.07
CA ALA A 193 8.95 1.19 -7.21
C ALA A 193 8.72 -0.29 -7.49
N ARG A 194 9.45 -0.86 -8.47
CA ARG A 194 9.64 -2.30 -8.63
C ARG A 194 10.96 -2.64 -7.99
N ILE A 195 10.96 -3.61 -7.08
CA ILE A 195 12.10 -3.88 -6.19
C ILE A 195 12.46 -5.36 -6.28
N ASP A 196 13.73 -5.66 -6.50
CA ASP A 196 14.27 -7.01 -6.38
C ASP A 196 14.31 -7.43 -4.89
N PRO A 197 13.57 -8.47 -4.48
CA PRO A 197 13.45 -8.88 -3.08
C PRO A 197 14.71 -9.51 -2.50
N ALA A 198 15.70 -9.85 -3.32
CA ALA A 198 16.97 -10.42 -2.88
C ALA A 198 18.03 -9.36 -2.62
N THR A 199 17.98 -8.24 -3.36
CA THR A 199 19.04 -7.22 -3.31
C THR A 199 18.56 -5.85 -2.82
N GLY A 200 17.24 -5.61 -2.77
CA GLY A 200 16.65 -4.31 -2.47
C GLY A 200 16.82 -3.28 -3.59
N LYS A 201 17.40 -3.66 -4.72
CA LYS A 201 17.58 -2.71 -5.83
C LYS A 201 16.27 -2.44 -6.54
N VAL A 202 16.01 -1.18 -6.83
CA VAL A 202 14.93 -0.80 -7.74
C VAL A 202 15.27 -1.28 -9.15
N THR A 203 14.44 -2.13 -9.71
CA THR A 203 14.57 -2.70 -11.06
C THR A 203 13.80 -1.91 -12.11
N GLY A 204 12.86 -1.08 -11.67
CA GLY A 204 12.05 -0.22 -12.52
C GLY A 204 11.18 0.72 -11.72
N TRP A 205 10.79 1.81 -12.36
CA TRP A 205 9.81 2.75 -11.85
C TRP A 205 8.55 2.69 -12.69
N ILE A 206 7.38 2.77 -12.07
CA ILE A 206 6.10 2.90 -12.77
C ILE A 206 5.59 4.30 -12.49
N SER A 207 5.50 5.13 -13.54
CA SER A 207 4.92 6.47 -13.45
C SER A 207 3.41 6.35 -13.53
N MET A 208 2.72 6.77 -12.47
CA MET A 208 1.26 6.81 -12.38
C MET A 208 0.69 8.23 -12.63
N ALA A 209 1.55 9.15 -13.08
CA ALA A 209 1.15 10.52 -13.37
C ALA A 209 -0.07 10.57 -14.31
N GLY A 210 -1.10 11.30 -13.90
CA GLY A 210 -2.35 11.46 -14.66
C GLY A 210 -3.40 10.36 -14.42
N LEU A 211 -3.12 9.32 -13.61
CA LEU A 211 -4.11 8.27 -13.33
C LEU A 211 -5.28 8.79 -12.48
N ALA A 212 -5.00 9.59 -11.49
CA ALA A 212 -6.02 10.15 -10.58
C ALA A 212 -6.99 11.13 -11.24
N THR A 213 -6.66 11.61 -12.43
CA THR A 213 -7.32 12.77 -13.03
C THR A 213 -7.80 12.55 -14.46
N PRO A 214 -9.06 12.14 -14.69
CA PRO A 214 -9.81 12.91 -15.69
C PRO A 214 -10.66 14.03 -15.06
N ASP A 215 -11.02 13.95 -13.80
CA ASP A 215 -11.76 14.98 -13.06
C ASP A 215 -11.26 15.09 -11.60
N GLY A 216 -10.23 14.30 -11.25
CA GLY A 216 -9.70 14.21 -9.90
C GLY A 216 -8.64 15.27 -9.69
N HIS A 217 -9.02 16.36 -9.10
CA HIS A 217 -8.06 17.25 -8.51
C HIS A 217 -7.30 16.50 -7.43
N PHE A 218 -6.06 16.08 -7.73
CA PHE A 218 -5.08 15.88 -6.70
C PHE A 218 -4.93 17.26 -6.03
N VAL A 219 -5.59 17.44 -4.90
CA VAL A 219 -5.40 18.63 -4.09
C VAL A 219 -4.20 18.33 -3.20
N GLU A 220 -3.07 18.90 -3.57
CA GLU A 220 -1.86 18.89 -2.75
C GLU A 220 -2.25 19.28 -1.31
N GLY A 221 -1.97 18.39 -0.35
CA GLY A 221 -2.26 18.62 1.06
C GLY A 221 -3.58 18.04 1.60
N GLN A 222 -4.43 17.40 0.80
CA GLN A 222 -5.66 16.76 1.30
C GLN A 222 -5.54 15.25 1.56
N GLY A 223 -4.37 14.65 1.35
CA GLY A 223 -4.14 13.25 1.70
C GLY A 223 -4.68 12.21 0.70
N ASP A 224 -5.30 12.65 -0.39
CA ASP A 224 -5.89 11.78 -1.42
C ASP A 224 -4.83 11.25 -2.41
N VAL A 225 -3.78 10.66 -1.87
CA VAL A 225 -2.60 10.21 -2.62
C VAL A 225 -2.81 8.81 -3.20
N LEU A 226 -2.02 8.51 -4.24
CA LEU A 226 -1.83 7.16 -4.77
C LEU A 226 -1.44 6.22 -3.62
N ASN A 227 -2.25 5.20 -3.35
CA ASN A 227 -1.96 4.17 -2.38
C ASN A 227 -2.93 2.99 -2.56
N GLY A 228 -2.38 1.79 -2.75
CA GLY A 228 -3.12 0.57 -2.98
C GLY A 228 -2.78 -0.07 -4.31
N ILE A 229 -2.13 -1.23 -4.22
CA ILE A 229 -1.74 -2.09 -5.33
C ILE A 229 -2.32 -3.47 -5.03
N ALA A 230 -3.01 -4.08 -5.98
CA ALA A 230 -3.42 -5.47 -5.86
C ALA A 230 -3.11 -6.24 -7.13
N TYR A 231 -2.75 -7.52 -7.01
CA TYR A 231 -2.40 -8.34 -8.15
C TYR A 231 -3.15 -9.67 -8.17
N ASP A 232 -3.91 -9.90 -9.25
CA ASP A 232 -4.47 -11.22 -9.56
C ASP A 232 -3.45 -12.05 -10.33
N ALA A 233 -2.73 -12.90 -9.63
CA ALA A 233 -1.69 -13.75 -10.22
C ALA A 233 -2.25 -14.76 -11.25
N LYS A 234 -3.52 -15.17 -11.11
CA LYS A 234 -4.16 -16.12 -12.02
C LYS A 234 -4.58 -15.45 -13.33
N GLY A 235 -5.13 -14.25 -13.23
CA GLY A 235 -5.59 -13.46 -14.38
C GLY A 235 -4.51 -12.58 -14.98
N ASP A 236 -3.35 -12.45 -14.33
CA ASP A 236 -2.28 -11.49 -14.67
C ASP A 236 -2.80 -10.05 -14.74
N ARG A 237 -3.59 -9.66 -13.72
CA ARG A 237 -4.23 -8.34 -13.66
C ARG A 237 -3.65 -7.52 -12.50
N LEU A 238 -3.26 -6.28 -12.80
CA LEU A 238 -2.73 -5.34 -11.83
C LEU A 238 -3.74 -4.23 -11.57
N PHE A 239 -4.09 -4.02 -10.31
CA PHE A 239 -5.06 -3.03 -9.87
C PHE A 239 -4.40 -1.94 -9.05
N ILE A 240 -4.79 -0.69 -9.29
CA ILE A 240 -4.24 0.50 -8.65
C ILE A 240 -5.38 1.40 -8.20
N THR A 241 -5.27 1.93 -6.98
CA THR A 241 -6.16 2.95 -6.45
C THR A 241 -5.41 3.98 -5.61
N GLY A 242 -6.12 4.82 -4.90
CA GLY A 242 -5.58 5.80 -3.96
C GLY A 242 -6.53 6.08 -2.81
N LYS A 243 -6.04 6.78 -1.80
CA LYS A 243 -6.82 7.19 -0.63
C LYS A 243 -7.97 8.06 -1.09
N LYS A 244 -9.20 7.64 -0.74
CA LYS A 244 -10.45 8.33 -1.11
C LYS A 244 -10.70 8.51 -2.62
N TRP A 245 -10.01 7.75 -3.46
CA TRP A 245 -10.29 7.78 -4.88
C TRP A 245 -11.64 7.11 -5.18
N PRO A 246 -12.45 7.66 -6.08
CA PRO A 246 -13.74 7.07 -6.45
C PRO A 246 -13.61 5.91 -7.44
N LYS A 247 -12.38 5.58 -7.85
CA LYS A 247 -12.09 4.59 -8.89
C LYS A 247 -10.89 3.71 -8.51
N LEU A 248 -10.99 2.46 -8.91
CA LEU A 248 -9.90 1.51 -8.96
C LEU A 248 -9.64 1.18 -10.42
N PHE A 249 -8.38 1.12 -10.83
CA PHE A 249 -7.97 0.94 -12.21
C PHE A 249 -7.25 -0.39 -12.39
N GLU A 250 -7.71 -1.22 -13.32
CA GLU A 250 -6.92 -2.31 -13.87
C GLU A 250 -6.00 -1.74 -14.94
N ILE A 251 -4.70 -1.95 -14.80
CA ILE A 251 -3.70 -1.40 -15.69
C ILE A 251 -2.82 -2.47 -16.30
N ARG A 252 -2.25 -2.16 -17.46
CA ARG A 252 -1.15 -2.89 -18.07
C ARG A 252 0.07 -1.98 -18.16
N LEU A 253 1.23 -2.51 -17.76
CA LEU A 253 2.48 -1.76 -17.86
C LEU A 253 2.94 -1.66 -19.31
N VAL A 254 3.37 -0.46 -19.71
CA VAL A 254 3.99 -0.19 -21.00
C VAL A 254 5.37 0.43 -20.80
N LYS A 255 6.37 -0.03 -21.55
CA LYS A 255 7.69 0.60 -21.51
C LYS A 255 7.59 2.01 -22.10
N LYS A 256 8.03 3.02 -21.35
CA LYS A 256 8.26 4.35 -21.94
C LYS A 256 9.53 4.28 -22.79
N ALA A 257 9.47 4.85 -23.99
CA ALA A 257 10.69 5.07 -24.77
C ALA A 257 11.66 5.93 -23.95
N PRO A 258 12.98 5.69 -24.05
CA PRO A 258 13.95 6.59 -23.45
C PRO A 258 13.65 8.03 -23.91
N ALA A 259 13.68 8.97 -22.99
CA ALA A 259 13.63 10.39 -23.37
C ALA A 259 14.81 10.67 -24.31
N GLN A 260 14.51 11.16 -25.51
CA GLN A 260 15.52 11.58 -26.49
C GLN A 260 16.27 12.82 -26.01
#